data_ca80015ecb1c7ada06798f86f4c9f27d
#
_entry.id   ca80015ecb1c7ada06798f86f4c9f27d
#
_cell.length_a   1.000
_cell.length_b   1.000
_cell.length_c   1.000
_cell.angle_alpha   90.00
_cell.angle_beta   90.00
_cell.angle_gamma   90.00
#
_symmetry.space_group_name_H-M   'P 1'
#
loop_
_entity.id
_entity.type
_entity.pdbx_description
1 polymer ?
#
loop_
_entity_poly.entity_id
_entity_poly.type
_entity_poly.pdbx_seq_one_letter_code
_entity_poly.pdbx_strand_id
1 'polypeptide(L)'
;MSYFLSIGVFIDGGYYAKINRALKARERSIIRVKALFSYLCSEIALQEGVDVTTCQITEAHYFRGRFRVREAYDKHLLYNERKFEDTLIENDVVFHYKHLREVERPDGQTEVIEKGVDVWFALEAYELATFRKFDYVVLITGDADHEMLVRKLKALKIHTVLLTWNLTDVDATSALLSDEAAQHWELSEKTDSNPELRRRLLYRLREPAVTQLGDNF
;
A
#
# COMPACT_ATOMS: atom_id res chain seq x y z
N MET A 1 6.31 30.35 -13.79
CA MET A 1 6.49 29.34 -12.74
C MET A 1 5.98 28.03 -13.31
N SER A 2 6.79 27.01 -13.37
CA SER A 2 6.31 25.67 -13.75
C SER A 2 5.39 25.19 -12.64
N TYR A 3 4.10 25.09 -12.91
CA TYR A 3 3.13 24.49 -11.99
C TYR A 3 3.35 22.99 -12.04
N PHE A 4 3.47 22.33 -10.90
CA PHE A 4 3.49 20.88 -10.83
C PHE A 4 2.41 20.41 -9.86
N LEU A 5 1.82 19.26 -10.16
CA LEU A 5 0.82 18.60 -9.34
C LEU A 5 1.51 17.82 -8.22
N SER A 6 1.20 18.19 -7.00
CA SER A 6 1.73 17.57 -5.78
C SER A 6 0.83 16.41 -5.34
N ILE A 7 1.41 15.23 -5.19
CA ILE A 7 0.68 14.00 -4.85
C ILE A 7 1.20 13.46 -3.51
N GLY A 8 0.31 13.32 -2.53
CA GLY A 8 0.55 12.58 -1.29
C GLY A 8 0.04 11.15 -1.43
N VAL A 9 0.86 10.14 -1.10
CA VAL A 9 0.48 8.73 -1.15
C VAL A 9 0.49 8.14 0.25
N PHE A 10 -0.62 7.53 0.67
CA PHE A 10 -0.77 6.90 1.98
C PHE A 10 -1.12 5.42 1.80
N ILE A 11 -0.28 4.55 2.34
CA ILE A 11 -0.36 3.10 2.14
C ILE A 11 -0.70 2.43 3.46
N ASP A 12 -1.88 1.82 3.52
CA ASP A 12 -2.22 0.85 4.56
C ASP A 12 -1.37 -0.41 4.36
N GLY A 13 -0.39 -0.60 5.24
CA GLY A 13 0.56 -1.70 5.13
C GLY A 13 -0.06 -3.06 5.42
N GLY A 14 -1.12 -3.11 6.22
CA GLY A 14 -1.90 -4.33 6.44
C GLY A 14 -2.58 -4.78 5.15
N TYR A 15 -3.31 -3.88 4.53
CA TYR A 15 -3.96 -4.09 3.24
C TYR A 15 -2.95 -4.43 2.13
N TYR A 16 -1.90 -3.62 1.97
CA TYR A 16 -0.85 -3.85 0.97
C TYR A 16 -0.16 -5.21 1.11
N ALA A 17 0.09 -5.65 2.35
CA ALA A 17 0.68 -6.95 2.60
C ALA A 17 -0.28 -8.11 2.28
N LYS A 18 -1.59 -7.96 2.52
CA LYS A 18 -2.61 -8.94 2.13
C LYS A 18 -2.64 -9.11 0.60
N ILE A 19 -2.67 -8.01 -0.15
CA ILE A 19 -2.62 -8.02 -1.61
C ILE A 19 -1.36 -8.75 -2.12
N ASN A 20 -0.18 -8.37 -1.63
CA ASN A 20 1.06 -9.03 -2.04
C ASN A 20 1.12 -10.51 -1.68
N ARG A 21 0.53 -10.92 -0.55
CA ARG A 21 0.41 -12.33 -0.17
C ARG A 21 -0.46 -13.10 -1.16
N ALA A 22 -1.60 -12.53 -1.56
CA ALA A 22 -2.50 -13.15 -2.52
C ALA A 22 -1.88 -13.23 -3.92
N LEU A 23 -1.23 -12.16 -4.41
CA LEU A 23 -0.48 -12.16 -5.67
C LEU A 23 0.65 -13.18 -5.66
N LYS A 24 1.37 -13.31 -4.54
CA LYS A 24 2.43 -14.31 -4.39
C LYS A 24 1.88 -15.74 -4.45
N ALA A 25 0.73 -15.99 -3.83
CA ALA A 25 0.10 -17.32 -3.84
C ALA A 25 -0.45 -17.69 -5.22
N ARG A 26 -1.07 -16.74 -5.95
CA ARG A 26 -1.71 -16.98 -7.23
C ARG A 26 -0.74 -17.08 -8.40
N GLU A 27 0.22 -16.18 -8.46
CA GLU A 27 1.07 -16.01 -9.64
C GLU A 27 2.55 -15.76 -9.33
N ARG A 28 2.95 -15.94 -8.07
CA ARG A 28 4.32 -15.72 -7.60
C ARG A 28 4.83 -14.30 -7.91
N SER A 29 3.96 -13.32 -7.81
CA SER A 29 4.27 -11.92 -8.10
C SER A 29 4.03 -11.04 -6.88
N ILE A 30 4.68 -9.88 -6.86
CA ILE A 30 4.48 -8.81 -5.88
C ILE A 30 4.42 -7.46 -6.59
N ILE A 31 3.79 -6.47 -5.96
CA ILE A 31 3.71 -5.11 -6.48
C ILE A 31 5.10 -4.44 -6.41
N ARG A 32 5.51 -3.79 -7.50
CA ARG A 32 6.69 -2.92 -7.54
C ARG A 32 6.30 -1.51 -7.09
N VAL A 33 6.79 -1.06 -5.95
CA VAL A 33 6.47 0.28 -5.43
C VAL A 33 6.80 1.37 -6.45
N LYS A 34 8.01 1.37 -7.02
CA LYS A 34 8.43 2.33 -8.04
C LYS A 34 7.52 2.36 -9.26
N ALA A 35 7.09 1.18 -9.74
CA ALA A 35 6.21 1.10 -10.90
C ALA A 35 4.79 1.58 -10.57
N LEU A 36 4.32 1.30 -9.37
CA LEU A 36 3.05 1.81 -8.87
C LEU A 36 3.06 3.34 -8.81
N PHE A 37 4.11 3.94 -8.26
CA PHE A 37 4.26 5.40 -8.21
C PHE A 37 4.32 6.03 -9.61
N SER A 38 5.08 5.43 -10.53
CA SER A 38 5.09 5.88 -11.93
C SER A 38 3.73 5.77 -12.59
N TYR A 39 2.96 4.72 -12.28
CA TYR A 39 1.60 4.55 -12.77
C TYR A 39 0.67 5.64 -12.23
N LEU A 40 0.72 5.95 -10.93
CA LEU A 40 -0.08 7.02 -10.33
C LEU A 40 0.16 8.36 -11.02
N CYS A 41 1.43 8.75 -11.19
CA CYS A 41 1.78 9.99 -11.90
C CYS A 41 1.25 9.99 -13.34
N SER A 42 1.36 8.85 -14.06
CA SER A 42 0.89 8.75 -15.45
C SER A 42 -0.63 8.88 -15.57
N GLU A 43 -1.39 8.25 -14.69
CA GLU A 43 -2.86 8.30 -14.70
C GLU A 43 -3.37 9.70 -14.31
N ILE A 44 -2.77 10.32 -13.29
CA ILE A 44 -3.13 11.69 -12.89
C ILE A 44 -2.80 12.67 -14.02
N ALA A 45 -1.62 12.57 -14.63
CA ALA A 45 -1.23 13.42 -15.75
C ALA A 45 -2.20 13.29 -16.93
N LEU A 46 -2.61 12.05 -17.24
CA LEU A 46 -3.59 11.78 -18.31
C LEU A 46 -4.95 12.42 -18.01
N GLN A 47 -5.42 12.34 -16.76
CA GLN A 47 -6.70 12.92 -16.35
C GLN A 47 -6.69 14.46 -16.40
N GLU A 48 -5.58 15.05 -15.97
CA GLU A 48 -5.41 16.51 -15.97
C GLU A 48 -5.02 17.07 -17.35
N GLY A 49 -4.70 16.21 -18.31
CA GLY A 49 -4.25 16.64 -19.65
C GLY A 49 -2.91 17.38 -19.63
N VAL A 50 -2.03 17.01 -18.71
CA VAL A 50 -0.70 17.61 -18.53
C VAL A 50 0.43 16.62 -18.83
N ASP A 51 1.64 17.15 -18.98
CA ASP A 51 2.82 16.29 -19.12
C ASP A 51 3.11 15.55 -17.80
N VAL A 52 3.48 14.26 -17.87
CA VAL A 52 3.77 13.43 -16.70
C VAL A 52 4.90 13.99 -15.85
N THR A 53 5.83 14.73 -16.43
CA THR A 53 6.93 15.39 -15.71
C THR A 53 6.46 16.50 -14.77
N THR A 54 5.22 16.96 -14.93
CA THR A 54 4.59 17.92 -14.01
C THR A 54 3.89 17.28 -12.83
N CYS A 55 3.78 15.94 -12.79
CA CYS A 55 3.20 15.20 -11.68
C CYS A 55 4.30 14.62 -10.79
N GLN A 56 4.27 14.93 -9.50
CA GLN A 56 5.27 14.49 -8.55
C GLN A 56 4.63 13.93 -7.29
N ILE A 57 5.04 12.72 -6.90
CA ILE A 57 4.78 12.23 -5.54
C ILE A 57 5.74 12.97 -4.63
N THR A 58 5.21 13.92 -3.86
CA THR A 58 5.98 14.77 -2.96
C THR A 58 6.19 14.14 -1.61
N GLU A 59 5.25 13.32 -1.18
CA GLU A 59 5.35 12.53 0.05
C GLU A 59 4.64 11.18 -0.14
N ALA A 60 5.25 10.12 0.40
CA ALA A 60 4.66 8.79 0.45
C ALA A 60 4.86 8.18 1.84
N HIS A 61 3.82 7.60 2.40
CA HIS A 61 3.78 7.10 3.77
C HIS A 61 3.22 5.67 3.81
N TYR A 62 3.86 4.81 4.60
CA TYR A 62 3.47 3.41 4.80
C TYR A 62 3.23 3.14 6.28
N PHE A 63 2.07 2.62 6.64
CA PHE A 63 1.64 2.39 8.02
C PHE A 63 1.42 0.91 8.29
N ARG A 64 2.04 0.37 9.35
CA ARG A 64 1.87 -1.03 9.69
C ARG A 64 2.23 -1.37 11.14
N GLY A 65 1.55 -2.38 11.69
CA GLY A 65 2.02 -3.08 12.87
C GLY A 65 3.20 -3.99 12.54
N ARG A 66 4.21 -4.03 13.41
CA ARG A 66 5.36 -4.92 13.28
C ARG A 66 5.64 -5.67 14.58
N PHE A 67 6.21 -6.84 14.43
CA PHE A 67 6.76 -7.58 15.58
C PHE A 67 7.95 -6.86 16.19
N ARG A 68 8.21 -7.09 17.48
CA ARG A 68 9.49 -6.72 18.07
C ARG A 68 10.61 -7.52 17.41
N VAL A 69 11.83 -6.98 17.44
CA VAL A 69 12.97 -7.62 16.76
C VAL A 69 13.16 -9.08 17.16
N ARG A 70 13.05 -9.41 18.45
CA ARG A 70 13.16 -10.78 18.95
C ARG A 70 12.07 -11.68 18.37
N GLU A 71 10.82 -11.25 18.43
CA GLU A 71 9.67 -11.99 17.92
C GLU A 71 9.74 -12.19 16.40
N ALA A 72 10.16 -11.16 15.65
CA ALA A 72 10.38 -11.25 14.21
C ALA A 72 11.50 -12.23 13.85
N TYR A 73 12.57 -12.27 14.65
CA TYR A 73 13.66 -13.22 14.49
C TYR A 73 13.20 -14.66 14.73
N ASP A 74 12.51 -14.92 15.82
CA ASP A 74 11.98 -16.24 16.18
C ASP A 74 10.97 -16.77 15.15
N LYS A 75 10.24 -15.86 14.47
CA LYS A 75 9.30 -16.19 13.39
C LYS A 75 9.93 -16.20 11.99
N HIS A 76 11.24 -16.03 11.88
CA HIS A 76 11.97 -15.94 10.60
C HIS A 76 11.46 -14.84 9.64
N LEU A 77 10.86 -13.78 10.17
CA LEU A 77 10.29 -12.67 9.40
C LEU A 77 11.28 -11.52 9.20
N LEU A 78 12.25 -11.37 10.09
CA LEU A 78 13.12 -10.21 10.18
C LEU A 78 13.83 -9.87 8.86
N TYR A 79 14.35 -10.87 8.15
CA TYR A 79 15.02 -10.65 6.87
C TYR A 79 14.08 -10.09 5.80
N ASN A 80 12.86 -10.63 5.70
CA ASN A 80 11.89 -10.17 4.72
C ASN A 80 11.37 -8.76 5.04
N GLU A 81 11.21 -8.45 6.33
CA GLU A 81 10.83 -7.10 6.77
C GLU A 81 11.92 -6.10 6.39
N ARG A 82 13.19 -6.39 6.67
CA ARG A 82 14.31 -5.52 6.30
C ARG A 82 14.44 -5.31 4.80
N LYS A 83 14.33 -6.39 4.02
CA LYS A 83 14.35 -6.29 2.55
C LYS A 83 13.22 -5.42 2.01
N PHE A 84 12.06 -5.44 2.63
CA PHE A 84 10.95 -4.57 2.23
C PHE A 84 11.17 -3.12 2.69
N GLU A 85 11.73 -2.90 3.87
CA GLU A 85 12.16 -1.57 4.34
C GLU A 85 13.15 -0.93 3.37
N ASP A 86 14.14 -1.68 2.86
CA ASP A 86 15.07 -1.19 1.83
C ASP A 86 14.30 -0.71 0.59
N THR A 87 13.27 -1.47 0.16
CA THR A 87 12.43 -1.06 -0.97
C THR A 87 11.66 0.24 -0.67
N LEU A 88 11.19 0.44 0.56
CA LEU A 88 10.51 1.68 0.96
C LEU A 88 11.49 2.86 0.94
N ILE A 89 12.69 2.68 1.49
CA ILE A 89 13.75 3.69 1.52
C ILE A 89 14.17 4.09 0.10
N GLU A 90 14.41 3.11 -0.78
CA GLU A 90 14.77 3.34 -2.18
C GLU A 90 13.71 4.14 -2.98
N ASN A 91 12.49 4.21 -2.48
CA ASN A 91 11.39 4.94 -3.10
C ASN A 91 10.92 6.15 -2.28
N ASP A 92 11.75 6.63 -1.36
CA ASP A 92 11.48 7.79 -0.51
C ASP A 92 10.16 7.67 0.29
N VAL A 93 9.79 6.45 0.71
CA VAL A 93 8.59 6.19 1.51
C VAL A 93 8.92 6.27 2.99
N VAL A 94 8.25 7.15 3.70
CA VAL A 94 8.31 7.22 5.17
C VAL A 94 7.47 6.09 5.75
N PHE A 95 8.05 5.25 6.59
CA PHE A 95 7.33 4.15 7.21
C PHE A 95 7.03 4.45 8.68
N HIS A 96 5.78 4.22 9.06
CA HIS A 96 5.21 4.41 10.37
C HIS A 96 4.92 3.04 10.99
N TYR A 97 5.76 2.62 11.94
CA TYR A 97 5.61 1.32 12.56
C TYR A 97 5.11 1.42 14.00
N LYS A 98 4.15 0.59 14.33
CA LYS A 98 3.66 0.38 15.68
C LYS A 98 3.88 -1.07 16.07
N HIS A 99 4.31 -1.34 17.31
CA HIS A 99 4.44 -2.72 17.75
C HIS A 99 3.08 -3.39 17.85
N LEU A 100 3.00 -4.60 17.31
CA LEU A 100 1.88 -5.49 17.52
C LEU A 100 1.72 -5.78 19.02
N ARG A 101 0.49 -6.07 19.44
CA ARG A 101 0.16 -6.38 20.84
C ARG A 101 -0.27 -7.83 20.94
N GLU A 102 0.25 -8.49 21.94
CA GLU A 102 -0.27 -9.79 22.37
C GLU A 102 -1.43 -9.56 23.33
N VAL A 103 -2.55 -10.20 23.04
CA VAL A 103 -3.75 -10.16 23.88
C VAL A 103 -4.12 -11.60 24.19
N GLU A 104 -4.28 -11.88 25.46
CA GLU A 104 -4.76 -13.17 25.94
C GLU A 104 -6.28 -13.27 25.73
N ARG A 105 -6.70 -14.31 25.03
CA ARG A 105 -8.12 -14.61 24.83
C ARG A 105 -8.72 -15.28 26.06
N PRO A 106 -10.05 -15.25 26.22
CA PRO A 106 -10.72 -15.96 27.33
C PRO A 106 -10.47 -17.48 27.35
N ASP A 107 -10.07 -18.06 26.23
CA ASP A 107 -9.70 -19.48 26.10
C ASP A 107 -8.22 -19.76 26.47
N GLY A 108 -7.48 -18.76 26.95
CA GLY A 108 -6.07 -18.86 27.32
C GLY A 108 -5.10 -18.85 26.13
N GLN A 109 -5.57 -18.65 24.89
CA GLN A 109 -4.71 -18.51 23.75
C GLN A 109 -4.24 -17.07 23.59
N THR A 110 -2.99 -16.87 23.16
CA THR A 110 -2.46 -15.54 22.86
C THR A 110 -2.71 -15.21 21.40
N GLU A 111 -3.37 -14.09 21.15
CA GLU A 111 -3.56 -13.54 19.82
C GLU A 111 -2.71 -12.29 19.63
N VAL A 112 -2.08 -12.20 18.47
CA VAL A 112 -1.32 -11.00 18.07
C VAL A 112 -2.23 -10.09 17.26
N ILE A 113 -2.49 -8.90 17.78
CA ILE A 113 -3.36 -7.91 17.15
C ILE A 113 -2.61 -6.64 16.75
N GLU A 114 -2.99 -6.09 15.61
CA GLU A 114 -2.66 -4.72 15.23
C GLU A 114 -3.71 -3.79 15.85
N LYS A 115 -3.29 -2.73 16.54
CA LYS A 115 -4.22 -1.81 17.18
C LYS A 115 -3.79 -0.36 17.03
N GLY A 116 -4.68 0.44 16.44
CA GLY A 116 -4.56 1.89 16.32
C GLY A 116 -3.56 2.33 15.25
N VAL A 117 -3.23 1.47 14.28
CA VAL A 117 -2.51 1.84 13.06
C VAL A 117 -3.46 2.61 12.14
N ASP A 118 -4.71 2.15 11.99
CA ASP A 118 -5.74 2.79 11.15
C ASP A 118 -6.05 4.21 11.61
N VAL A 119 -6.14 4.39 12.94
CA VAL A 119 -6.33 5.73 13.52
C VAL A 119 -5.13 6.63 13.24
N TRP A 120 -3.90 6.10 13.34
CA TRP A 120 -2.69 6.86 13.02
C TRP A 120 -2.64 7.20 11.54
N PHE A 121 -2.90 6.23 10.66
CA PHE A 121 -3.03 6.44 9.23
C PHE A 121 -3.98 7.59 8.90
N ALA A 122 -5.20 7.56 9.46
CA ALA A 122 -6.21 8.57 9.19
C ALA A 122 -5.81 9.97 9.70
N LEU A 123 -5.24 10.05 10.90
CA LEU A 123 -4.80 11.32 11.48
C LEU A 123 -3.63 11.93 10.70
N GLU A 124 -2.61 11.13 10.40
CA GLU A 124 -1.42 11.58 9.67
C GLU A 124 -1.77 12.02 8.26
N ALA A 125 -2.58 11.23 7.54
CA ALA A 125 -3.03 11.57 6.20
C ALA A 125 -3.83 12.89 6.18
N TYR A 126 -4.73 13.09 7.16
CA TYR A 126 -5.49 14.32 7.26
C TYR A 126 -4.62 15.52 7.64
N GLU A 127 -3.71 15.35 8.59
CA GLU A 127 -2.80 16.40 9.04
C GLU A 127 -1.89 16.84 7.90
N LEU A 128 -1.20 15.93 7.25
CA LEU A 128 -0.31 16.23 6.13
C LEU A 128 -1.07 16.85 4.96
N ALA A 129 -2.25 16.33 4.62
CA ALA A 129 -3.09 16.91 3.57
C ALA A 129 -3.46 18.38 3.86
N THR A 130 -3.69 18.70 5.14
CA THR A 130 -4.03 20.07 5.57
C THR A 130 -2.82 21.01 5.44
N PHE A 131 -1.61 20.57 5.85
CA PHE A 131 -0.43 21.41 5.89
C PHE A 131 0.34 21.46 4.56
N ARG A 132 0.43 20.34 3.83
CA ARG A 132 1.20 20.24 2.59
C ARG A 132 0.44 20.72 1.36
N LYS A 133 -0.89 20.81 1.47
CA LYS A 133 -1.77 21.27 0.37
C LYS A 133 -1.54 20.47 -0.90
N PHE A 134 -1.59 19.13 -0.80
CA PHE A 134 -1.52 18.26 -1.96
C PHE A 134 -2.66 18.57 -2.93
N ASP A 135 -2.38 18.53 -4.23
CA ASP A 135 -3.42 18.57 -5.26
C ASP A 135 -4.17 17.22 -5.29
N TYR A 136 -3.44 16.12 -5.10
CA TYR A 136 -3.97 14.75 -5.03
C TYR A 136 -3.53 14.04 -3.76
N VAL A 137 -4.45 13.32 -3.16
CA VAL A 137 -4.17 12.31 -2.12
C VAL A 137 -4.59 10.95 -2.63
N VAL A 138 -3.65 10.02 -2.68
CA VAL A 138 -3.90 8.62 -3.03
C VAL A 138 -3.89 7.78 -1.76
N LEU A 139 -5.02 7.13 -1.48
CA LEU A 139 -5.18 6.20 -0.38
C LEU A 139 -5.14 4.77 -0.94
N ILE A 140 -4.18 3.97 -0.48
CA ILE A 140 -4.04 2.55 -0.83
C ILE A 140 -4.54 1.72 0.33
N THR A 141 -5.83 1.48 0.37
CA THR A 141 -6.55 0.74 1.42
C THR A 141 -7.89 0.24 0.89
N GLY A 142 -8.44 -0.80 1.49
CA GLY A 142 -9.81 -1.30 1.25
C GLY A 142 -10.71 -1.23 2.48
N ASP A 143 -10.20 -0.68 3.59
CA ASP A 143 -10.87 -0.70 4.89
C ASP A 143 -11.92 0.41 5.01
N ALA A 144 -13.16 0.01 5.37
CA ALA A 144 -14.28 0.91 5.61
C ALA A 144 -14.00 1.96 6.70
N ASP A 145 -13.15 1.66 7.65
CA ASP A 145 -12.83 2.56 8.76
C ASP A 145 -12.21 3.89 8.29
N HIS A 146 -11.74 3.93 7.03
CA HIS A 146 -11.20 5.15 6.40
C HIS A 146 -12.26 6.03 5.70
N GLU A 147 -13.55 5.68 5.70
CA GLU A 147 -14.62 6.49 5.09
C GLU A 147 -14.59 7.94 5.59
N MET A 148 -14.48 8.12 6.91
CA MET A 148 -14.45 9.46 7.49
C MET A 148 -13.23 10.28 7.08
N LEU A 149 -12.09 9.64 6.83
CA LEU A 149 -10.91 10.30 6.28
C LEU A 149 -11.22 10.83 4.87
N VAL A 150 -11.79 10.00 4.00
CA VAL A 150 -12.15 10.39 2.63
C VAL A 150 -13.10 11.60 2.64
N ARG A 151 -14.14 11.58 3.48
CA ARG A 151 -15.07 12.71 3.65
C ARG A 151 -14.36 13.99 4.09
N LYS A 152 -13.39 13.89 5.00
CA LYS A 152 -12.63 15.05 5.47
C LYS A 152 -11.70 15.60 4.40
N LEU A 153 -11.03 14.75 3.63
CA LEU A 153 -10.20 15.17 2.49
C LEU A 153 -11.03 15.88 1.40
N LYS A 154 -12.22 15.35 1.12
CA LYS A 154 -13.17 15.98 0.19
C LYS A 154 -13.60 17.38 0.67
N ALA A 155 -13.82 17.56 1.97
CA ALA A 155 -14.14 18.87 2.56
C ALA A 155 -12.99 19.88 2.43
N LEU A 156 -11.75 19.40 2.36
CA LEU A 156 -10.55 20.22 2.06
C LEU A 156 -10.41 20.55 0.56
N LYS A 157 -11.30 20.04 -0.29
CA LYS A 157 -11.26 20.16 -1.77
C LYS A 157 -10.01 19.53 -2.38
N ILE A 158 -9.47 18.49 -1.78
CA ILE A 158 -8.36 17.71 -2.29
C ILE A 158 -8.91 16.60 -3.18
N HIS A 159 -8.31 16.40 -4.35
CA HIS A 159 -8.65 15.28 -5.21
C HIS A 159 -8.21 13.97 -4.56
N THR A 160 -9.15 13.18 -4.07
CA THR A 160 -8.87 11.93 -3.38
C THR A 160 -9.09 10.75 -4.33
N VAL A 161 -8.04 9.95 -4.51
CA VAL A 161 -8.07 8.69 -5.26
C VAL A 161 -7.99 7.54 -4.26
N LEU A 162 -8.98 6.67 -4.27
CA LEU A 162 -8.93 5.38 -3.60
C LEU A 162 -8.34 4.37 -4.58
N LEU A 163 -7.20 3.77 -4.24
CA LEU A 163 -6.57 2.72 -5.03
C LEU A 163 -6.70 1.38 -4.33
N THR A 164 -7.32 0.43 -5.01
CA THR A 164 -7.56 -0.91 -4.48
C THR A 164 -7.12 -2.00 -5.46
N TRP A 165 -7.04 -3.21 -4.97
CA TRP A 165 -6.79 -4.40 -5.76
C TRP A 165 -7.68 -5.53 -5.25
N ASN A 166 -8.82 -5.72 -5.86
CA ASN A 166 -9.78 -6.75 -5.46
C ASN A 166 -9.29 -8.12 -5.96
N LEU A 167 -8.76 -8.89 -5.05
CA LEU A 167 -8.43 -10.29 -5.30
C LEU A 167 -9.58 -11.09 -4.68
N THR A 168 -10.37 -11.70 -5.52
CA THR A 168 -11.73 -12.23 -5.35
C THR A 168 -12.08 -12.98 -4.06
N ASP A 169 -11.14 -13.34 -3.21
CA ASP A 169 -11.41 -14.15 -2.02
C ASP A 169 -10.82 -13.56 -0.73
N VAL A 170 -10.14 -12.41 -0.82
CA VAL A 170 -9.33 -11.97 0.32
C VAL A 170 -9.80 -10.65 0.93
N ASP A 171 -10.21 -9.67 0.15
CA ASP A 171 -10.69 -8.40 0.67
C ASP A 171 -11.44 -7.62 -0.44
N ALA A 172 -12.75 -7.74 -0.43
CA ALA A 172 -13.57 -6.81 -1.20
C ALA A 172 -13.40 -5.41 -0.59
N THR A 173 -13.10 -4.43 -1.43
CA THR A 173 -13.16 -3.03 -1.03
C THR A 173 -14.55 -2.73 -0.49
N SER A 174 -14.62 -2.06 0.65
CA SER A 174 -15.91 -1.60 1.17
C SER A 174 -16.63 -0.73 0.15
N ALA A 175 -17.86 -1.08 -0.17
CA ALA A 175 -18.70 -0.27 -1.07
C ALA A 175 -18.88 1.15 -0.53
N LEU A 176 -19.03 1.30 0.79
CA LEU A 176 -19.14 2.61 1.43
C LEU A 176 -17.89 3.48 1.20
N LEU A 177 -16.70 2.88 1.26
CA LEU A 177 -15.46 3.59 1.02
C LEU A 177 -15.32 3.98 -0.46
N SER A 178 -15.65 3.08 -1.38
CA SER A 178 -15.56 3.35 -2.83
C SER A 178 -16.53 4.42 -3.29
N ASP A 179 -17.75 4.43 -2.75
CA ASP A 179 -18.80 5.41 -3.08
C ASP A 179 -18.46 6.82 -2.55
N GLU A 180 -17.73 6.91 -1.45
CA GLU A 180 -17.33 8.20 -0.87
C GLU A 180 -16.14 8.83 -1.60
N ALA A 181 -15.26 8.02 -2.19
CA ALA A 181 -14.07 8.49 -2.89
C ALA A 181 -14.46 9.25 -4.17
N ALA A 182 -13.79 10.38 -4.45
CA ALA A 182 -13.99 11.14 -5.69
C ALA A 182 -13.64 10.29 -6.93
N GLN A 183 -12.63 9.44 -6.78
CA GLN A 183 -12.18 8.48 -7.79
C GLN A 183 -11.80 7.17 -7.13
N HIS A 184 -12.22 6.06 -7.70
CA HIS A 184 -11.84 4.73 -7.29
C HIS A 184 -11.12 4.02 -8.44
N TRP A 185 -9.85 3.65 -8.21
CA TRP A 185 -9.02 2.92 -9.16
C TRP A 185 -8.83 1.48 -8.69
N GLU A 186 -9.59 0.59 -9.25
CA GLU A 186 -9.51 -0.83 -8.97
C GLU A 186 -8.49 -1.48 -9.92
N LEU A 187 -7.33 -1.93 -9.39
CA LEU A 187 -6.19 -2.37 -10.18
C LEU A 187 -6.34 -3.77 -10.76
N SER A 188 -7.18 -4.66 -10.18
CA SER A 188 -7.39 -5.98 -10.81
C SER A 188 -8.09 -5.83 -12.16
N GLU A 189 -9.16 -5.04 -12.25
CA GLU A 189 -9.84 -4.79 -13.52
C GLU A 189 -8.92 -4.15 -14.57
N LYS A 190 -8.15 -3.14 -14.14
CA LYS A 190 -7.19 -2.45 -15.03
C LYS A 190 -6.06 -3.37 -15.51
N THR A 191 -5.55 -4.25 -14.65
CA THR A 191 -4.46 -5.15 -15.02
C THR A 191 -4.95 -6.40 -15.76
N ASP A 192 -6.15 -6.85 -15.52
CA ASP A 192 -6.74 -7.98 -16.24
C ASP A 192 -7.06 -7.61 -17.71
N SER A 193 -7.51 -6.37 -17.92
CA SER A 193 -7.75 -5.83 -19.26
C SER A 193 -6.45 -5.37 -19.98
N ASN A 194 -5.35 -5.17 -19.26
CA ASN A 194 -4.08 -4.68 -19.80
C ASN A 194 -2.87 -5.49 -19.31
N PRO A 195 -2.48 -6.57 -20.03
CA PRO A 195 -1.36 -7.43 -19.66
C PRO A 195 0.01 -6.70 -19.60
N GLU A 196 0.17 -5.61 -20.36
CA GLU A 196 1.40 -4.81 -20.32
C GLU A 196 1.50 -4.02 -19.01
N LEU A 197 0.42 -3.37 -18.61
CA LEU A 197 0.32 -2.71 -17.31
C LEU A 197 0.60 -3.70 -16.18
N ARG A 198 0.00 -4.90 -16.23
CA ARG A 198 0.25 -5.97 -15.25
C ARG A 198 1.72 -6.31 -15.14
N ARG A 199 2.41 -6.55 -16.27
CA ARG A 199 3.86 -6.85 -16.28
C ARG A 199 4.71 -5.69 -15.76
N ARG A 200 4.28 -4.46 -15.96
CA ARG A 200 4.96 -3.26 -15.45
C ARG A 200 4.80 -3.13 -13.95
N LEU A 201 3.59 -3.32 -13.42
CA LEU A 201 3.27 -3.18 -11.99
C LEU A 201 3.80 -4.33 -11.14
N LEU A 202 3.86 -5.55 -11.68
CA LEU A 202 4.22 -6.74 -10.92
C LEU A 202 5.65 -7.18 -11.18
N TYR A 203 6.29 -7.65 -10.12
CA TYR A 203 7.57 -8.35 -10.16
C TYR A 203 7.35 -9.84 -9.92
N ARG A 204 7.71 -10.67 -10.90
CA ARG A 204 7.66 -12.12 -10.74
C ARG A 204 8.84 -12.60 -9.92
N LEU A 205 8.56 -13.28 -8.83
CA LEU A 205 9.57 -13.86 -7.97
C LEU A 205 10.26 -15.04 -8.69
N ARG A 206 11.59 -15.05 -8.66
CA ARG A 206 12.38 -16.18 -9.20
C ARG A 206 12.11 -17.41 -8.36
N GLU A 207 12.21 -18.59 -8.99
CA GLU A 207 12.22 -19.84 -8.24
C GLU A 207 13.43 -19.86 -7.31
N PRO A 208 13.27 -20.34 -6.05
CA PRO A 208 14.44 -20.66 -5.26
C PRO A 208 15.27 -21.64 -6.12
N ALA A 209 16.54 -21.33 -6.34
CA ALA A 209 17.45 -22.28 -6.95
C ALA A 209 17.31 -23.58 -6.16
N VAL A 210 16.89 -24.64 -6.80
CA VAL A 210 16.96 -25.98 -6.23
C VAL A 210 18.46 -26.24 -6.11
N THR A 211 19.01 -26.01 -4.93
CA THR A 211 20.35 -26.51 -4.61
C THR A 211 20.19 -28.01 -4.64
N GLN A 212 20.54 -28.63 -5.75
CA GLN A 212 20.85 -30.05 -5.78
C GLN A 212 22.01 -30.19 -4.77
N LEU A 213 21.69 -30.51 -3.54
CA LEU A 213 22.63 -31.16 -2.67
C LEU A 213 22.92 -32.48 -3.38
N GLY A 214 24.04 -32.47 -4.12
CA GLY A 214 24.58 -33.69 -4.67
C GLY A 214 24.74 -34.69 -3.54
N ASP A 215 24.14 -35.81 -3.73
CA ASP A 215 24.48 -37.03 -3.01
C ASP A 215 25.99 -37.29 -3.23
N ASN A 216 26.78 -36.88 -2.29
CA ASN A 216 28.12 -37.40 -2.11
C ASN A 216 28.39 -37.53 -0.61
N PHE A 217 28.42 -38.80 -0.24
CA PHE A 217 28.76 -39.49 1.03
C PHE A 217 27.62 -39.79 1.97
#